data_0f5ec40c225922d9b18027b5ac34ec24
#
_entry.id   0f5ec40c225922d9b18027b5ac34ec24
#
_cell.length_a   1.000
_cell.length_b   1.000
_cell.length_c   1.000
_cell.angle_alpha   90.00
_cell.angle_beta   90.00
_cell.angle_gamma   90.00
#
_symmetry.space_group_name_H-M   'P 1'
#
loop_
_entity.id
_entity.type
_entity.pdbx_description
1 polymer ?
#
loop_
_entity_poly.entity_id
_entity_poly.type
_entity_poly.pdbx_seq_one_letter_code
_entity_poly.pdbx_strand_id
1 'polypeptide(L)'
;MVSPSGYTDNDIKASGTDYCIWTKTGVQGGGGGGDDDVTYPSDLYIIGNLNDWNPATSVAADASKDGVYTWNKVEMPAAAKDTYTYFSLVTSKGATWDIVNGTDRYGAATTDAAISTTAPIKLFPANVNASSAYSWKAAPGTYKVVADLKNMQVTISNTSGVDEVEAADGDVVPVYYNMQGVRVDNPSAGLYIVVRGNKVTKEIVR
;
A
#
# COMPACT_ATOMS: atom_id res chain seq x y z
N MET A 1 2.36 33.46 27.37
CA MET A 1 2.67 32.99 26.02
C MET A 1 1.42 33.28 25.18
N VAL A 2 1.51 33.96 24.05
CA VAL A 2 0.34 34.29 23.24
C VAL A 2 0.16 33.19 22.22
N SER A 3 -1.03 32.61 22.16
CA SER A 3 -1.41 31.59 21.18
C SER A 3 -1.32 32.15 19.75
N PRO A 4 -0.73 31.45 18.79
CA PRO A 4 -0.80 31.84 17.39
C PRO A 4 -2.24 31.92 16.90
N SER A 5 -2.52 32.78 15.92
CA SER A 5 -3.87 32.91 15.35
C SER A 5 -4.39 31.57 14.83
N GLY A 6 -5.57 31.15 15.27
CA GLY A 6 -6.22 29.89 14.88
C GLY A 6 -6.01 28.73 15.86
N TYR A 7 -5.40 28.98 17.01
CA TYR A 7 -5.27 28.00 18.09
C TYR A 7 -5.97 28.51 19.36
N THR A 8 -6.46 27.60 20.17
CA THR A 8 -7.06 27.86 21.48
C THR A 8 -6.12 27.38 22.58
N ASP A 9 -6.36 27.82 23.84
CA ASP A 9 -5.55 27.36 24.98
C ASP A 9 -5.65 25.85 25.21
N ASN A 10 -6.71 25.21 24.73
CA ASN A 10 -6.89 23.75 24.78
C ASN A 10 -6.02 23.01 23.75
N ASP A 11 -5.51 23.71 22.77
CA ASP A 11 -4.62 23.12 21.75
C ASP A 11 -3.15 23.07 22.21
N ILE A 12 -2.86 23.60 23.42
CA ILE A 12 -1.51 23.59 24.00
C ILE A 12 -1.33 22.29 24.78
N LYS A 13 -0.45 21.43 24.31
CA LYS A 13 -0.02 20.25 25.06
C LYS A 13 1.43 20.40 25.48
N ALA A 14 1.66 20.29 26.80
CA ALA A 14 3.02 20.17 27.33
C ALA A 14 3.56 18.77 27.02
N SER A 15 4.57 18.63 26.19
CA SER A 15 5.33 17.39 26.12
C SER A 15 6.40 17.42 27.22
N GLY A 16 6.72 16.28 27.82
CA GLY A 16 7.62 16.14 28.97
C GLY A 16 9.07 16.61 28.78
N THR A 17 9.35 17.36 27.74
CA THR A 17 10.57 18.09 27.46
C THR A 17 10.18 19.51 27.13
N ASP A 18 10.19 20.43 28.03
CA ASP A 18 10.03 21.89 27.94
C ASP A 18 9.51 22.56 26.63
N TYR A 19 8.90 21.79 25.73
CA TYR A 19 8.35 22.26 24.46
C TYR A 19 6.82 22.28 24.50
N CYS A 20 6.23 23.40 24.14
CA CYS A 20 4.80 23.48 23.83
C CYS A 20 4.58 23.11 22.37
N ILE A 21 3.86 22.01 22.15
CA ILE A 21 3.42 21.63 20.80
C ILE A 21 2.06 22.25 20.56
N TRP A 22 1.95 23.07 19.53
CA TRP A 22 0.69 23.65 19.10
C TRP A 22 0.04 22.74 18.07
N THR A 23 -1.14 22.21 18.38
CA THR A 23 -1.93 21.40 17.47
C THR A 23 -3.15 22.18 17.03
N LYS A 24 -3.33 22.38 15.75
CA LYS A 24 -4.51 23.07 15.22
C LYS A 24 -5.72 22.12 15.31
N THR A 25 -6.82 22.61 15.91
CA THR A 25 -8.06 21.83 15.98
C THR A 25 -8.52 21.46 14.57
N GLY A 26 -8.68 20.17 14.30
CA GLY A 26 -9.06 19.64 12.99
C GLY A 26 -7.90 19.35 12.03
N VAL A 27 -6.64 19.56 12.44
CA VAL A 27 -5.45 19.10 11.70
C VAL A 27 -4.78 18.00 12.51
N GLN A 28 -4.82 16.79 12.00
CA GLN A 28 -4.20 15.66 12.65
C GLN A 28 -2.68 15.73 12.51
N GLY A 29 -2.02 16.16 13.59
CA GLY A 29 -0.58 16.00 13.76
C GLY A 29 -0.32 14.61 14.34
N GLY A 30 0.49 13.81 13.67
CA GLY A 30 0.91 12.50 14.16
C GLY A 30 1.67 12.61 15.48
N GLY A 31 1.07 12.11 16.56
CA GLY A 31 1.69 12.01 17.87
C GLY A 31 0.81 11.13 18.76
N GLY A 32 1.36 9.99 19.19
CA GLY A 32 0.69 8.86 19.77
C GLY A 32 -0.16 9.11 21.02
N GLY A 33 -1.18 8.30 21.16
CA GLY A 33 -1.86 7.96 22.40
C GLY A 33 -3.31 8.37 22.45
N GLY A 34 -4.19 7.39 22.27
CA GLY A 34 -5.62 7.50 22.46
C GLY A 34 -6.38 7.15 21.19
N ASP A 35 -7.36 6.31 21.33
CA ASP A 35 -8.30 5.84 20.32
C ASP A 35 -9.22 7.00 19.86
N ASP A 36 -8.66 8.13 19.46
CA ASP A 36 -9.39 9.23 18.86
C ASP A 36 -9.63 8.87 17.40
N ASP A 37 -10.86 9.02 16.98
CA ASP A 37 -11.50 8.67 15.71
C ASP A 37 -10.71 9.21 14.50
N VAL A 38 -9.60 8.53 14.16
CA VAL A 38 -8.76 8.87 13.00
C VAL A 38 -9.54 8.53 11.75
N THR A 39 -10.10 9.56 11.11
CA THR A 39 -10.82 9.37 9.85
C THR A 39 -9.82 9.29 8.70
N TYR A 40 -9.69 8.13 8.10
CA TYR A 40 -8.94 7.93 6.88
C TYR A 40 -9.80 8.24 5.64
N PRO A 41 -9.20 8.63 4.50
CA PRO A 41 -9.94 8.74 3.24
C PRO A 41 -10.69 7.44 2.93
N SER A 42 -11.93 7.55 2.42
CA SER A 42 -12.69 6.37 1.99
C SER A 42 -11.98 5.64 0.86
N ASP A 43 -11.32 6.42 -0.01
CA ASP A 43 -10.66 5.93 -1.20
C ASP A 43 -9.25 6.50 -1.31
N LEU A 44 -8.35 5.70 -1.89
CA LEU A 44 -7.02 6.10 -2.28
C LEU A 44 -6.76 5.61 -3.71
N TYR A 45 -6.06 6.39 -4.49
CA TYR A 45 -5.86 6.13 -5.92
C TYR A 45 -4.37 6.20 -6.26
N ILE A 46 -3.89 5.31 -7.13
CA ILE A 46 -2.57 5.40 -7.75
C ILE A 46 -2.67 6.27 -9.00
N ILE A 47 -1.75 7.23 -9.13
CA ILE A 47 -1.57 8.07 -10.30
C ILE A 47 -0.10 8.04 -10.72
N GLY A 48 0.17 8.01 -12.01
CA GLY A 48 1.53 7.92 -12.51
C GLY A 48 1.63 7.66 -14.01
N ASN A 49 2.74 7.11 -14.46
CA ASN A 49 2.92 6.74 -15.87
C ASN A 49 1.91 5.68 -16.33
N LEU A 50 1.37 4.87 -15.40
CA LEU A 50 0.36 3.85 -15.72
C LEU A 50 -0.95 4.43 -16.30
N ASN A 51 -1.22 5.71 -16.08
CA ASN A 51 -2.42 6.40 -16.55
C ASN A 51 -2.11 7.80 -17.10
N ASP A 52 -0.87 7.99 -17.62
CA ASP A 52 -0.40 9.25 -18.20
C ASP A 52 -0.57 10.46 -17.26
N TRP A 53 -0.50 10.23 -15.93
CA TRP A 53 -0.72 11.25 -14.92
C TRP A 53 -2.09 11.93 -15.02
N ASN A 54 -3.09 11.25 -15.58
CA ASN A 54 -4.44 11.78 -15.71
C ASN A 54 -5.25 11.51 -14.42
N PRO A 55 -5.65 12.56 -13.67
CA PRO A 55 -6.38 12.39 -12.41
C PRO A 55 -7.74 11.69 -12.58
N ALA A 56 -8.37 11.83 -13.74
CA ALA A 56 -9.67 11.20 -14.00
C ALA A 56 -9.58 9.68 -14.13
N THR A 57 -8.43 9.16 -14.54
CA THR A 57 -8.18 7.72 -14.75
C THR A 57 -7.28 7.11 -13.69
N SER A 58 -7.04 7.80 -12.57
CA SER A 58 -6.29 7.24 -11.45
C SER A 58 -6.94 5.94 -10.94
N VAL A 59 -6.11 4.99 -10.52
CA VAL A 59 -6.51 3.61 -10.22
C VAL A 59 -6.89 3.50 -8.75
N ALA A 60 -8.17 3.20 -8.48
CA ALA A 60 -8.65 2.98 -7.12
C ALA A 60 -8.03 1.74 -6.47
N ALA A 61 -7.89 1.75 -5.16
CA ALA A 61 -7.56 0.55 -4.40
C ALA A 61 -8.64 -0.54 -4.58
N ASP A 62 -8.23 -1.79 -4.67
CA ASP A 62 -9.14 -2.95 -4.76
C ASP A 62 -9.84 -3.19 -3.42
N ALA A 63 -9.16 -2.87 -2.32
CA ALA A 63 -9.71 -2.97 -0.97
C ALA A 63 -9.19 -1.83 -0.08
N SER A 64 -10.05 -1.33 0.82
CA SER A 64 -9.69 -0.37 1.85
C SER A 64 -10.29 -0.78 3.19
N LYS A 65 -9.47 -0.73 4.24
CA LYS A 65 -9.90 -1.00 5.60
C LYS A 65 -8.98 -0.28 6.60
N ASP A 66 -9.58 0.51 7.49
CA ASP A 66 -8.90 1.14 8.63
C ASP A 66 -7.60 1.89 8.23
N GLY A 67 -7.63 2.62 7.11
CA GLY A 67 -6.48 3.38 6.61
C GLY A 67 -5.44 2.54 5.85
N VAL A 68 -5.74 1.26 5.61
CA VAL A 68 -4.92 0.38 4.76
C VAL A 68 -5.62 0.17 3.42
N TYR A 69 -4.90 0.44 2.33
CA TYR A 69 -5.41 0.36 0.96
C TYR A 69 -4.56 -0.61 0.17
N THR A 70 -5.21 -1.51 -0.55
CA THR A 70 -4.53 -2.58 -1.29
C THR A 70 -4.87 -2.52 -2.76
N TRP A 71 -3.86 -2.59 -3.61
CA TRP A 71 -3.95 -2.87 -5.04
C TRP A 71 -3.25 -4.21 -5.28
N ASN A 72 -4.02 -5.21 -5.68
CA ASN A 72 -3.50 -6.57 -5.84
C ASN A 72 -2.64 -6.72 -7.08
N LYS A 73 -2.98 -5.95 -8.13
CA LYS A 73 -2.27 -5.99 -9.40
C LYS A 73 -2.22 -4.62 -10.04
N VAL A 74 -1.06 -4.00 -10.03
CA VAL A 74 -0.79 -2.73 -10.70
C VAL A 74 0.25 -2.95 -11.79
N GLU A 75 -0.13 -2.74 -13.03
CA GLU A 75 0.79 -2.77 -14.17
C GLU A 75 1.44 -1.40 -14.31
N MET A 76 2.73 -1.34 -14.15
CA MET A 76 3.54 -0.13 -14.25
C MET A 76 4.40 -0.19 -15.51
N PRO A 77 4.00 0.49 -16.60
CA PRO A 77 4.75 0.54 -17.85
C PRO A 77 5.99 1.42 -17.69
N ALA A 78 6.96 1.25 -18.56
CA ALA A 78 8.06 2.21 -18.68
C ALA A 78 7.51 3.60 -19.07
N ALA A 79 8.09 4.67 -18.51
CA ALA A 79 7.83 6.01 -18.97
C ALA A 79 8.30 6.18 -20.43
N ALA A 80 7.63 7.01 -21.21
CA ALA A 80 7.91 7.17 -22.66
C ALA A 80 9.36 7.58 -22.98
N LYS A 81 10.06 8.20 -22.03
CA LYS A 81 11.43 8.71 -22.18
C LYS A 81 12.39 8.18 -21.12
N ASP A 82 12.00 7.16 -20.35
CA ASP A 82 12.80 6.59 -19.27
C ASP A 82 12.63 5.07 -19.24
N THR A 83 13.60 4.37 -18.66
CA THR A 83 13.52 2.94 -18.36
C THR A 83 12.76 2.64 -17.08
N TYR A 84 12.32 3.67 -16.35
CA TYR A 84 11.59 3.58 -15.09
C TYR A 84 10.16 4.06 -15.27
N THR A 85 9.34 3.75 -14.27
CA THR A 85 8.00 4.28 -14.10
C THR A 85 7.95 5.11 -12.82
N TYR A 86 7.06 6.09 -12.79
CA TYR A 86 6.87 6.98 -11.64
C TYR A 86 5.41 6.99 -11.23
N PHE A 87 5.15 7.02 -9.93
CA PHE A 87 3.79 7.07 -9.39
C PHE A 87 3.72 7.76 -8.03
N SER A 88 2.53 8.17 -7.67
CA SER A 88 2.16 8.75 -6.37
C SER A 88 0.76 8.27 -5.99
N LEU A 89 0.29 8.64 -4.78
CA LEU A 89 -1.07 8.38 -4.33
C LEU A 89 -1.84 9.69 -4.17
N VAL A 90 -3.14 9.65 -4.46
CA VAL A 90 -4.05 10.80 -4.29
C VAL A 90 -5.35 10.34 -3.65
N THR A 91 -5.99 11.23 -2.88
CA THR A 91 -7.21 10.90 -2.13
C THR A 91 -8.50 11.20 -2.89
N SER A 92 -8.40 11.76 -4.09
CA SER A 92 -9.56 12.03 -4.94
C SER A 92 -9.26 11.83 -6.41
N LYS A 93 -10.31 11.54 -7.18
CA LYS A 93 -10.31 11.66 -8.64
C LYS A 93 -10.81 13.04 -9.05
N GLY A 94 -10.32 13.55 -10.16
CA GLY A 94 -10.79 14.81 -10.73
C GLY A 94 -10.55 14.87 -12.23
N ALA A 95 -11.27 15.75 -12.92
CA ALA A 95 -11.05 15.97 -14.35
C ALA A 95 -9.71 16.66 -14.64
N THR A 96 -9.20 17.43 -13.69
CA THR A 96 -7.97 18.21 -13.79
C THR A 96 -7.17 18.12 -12.51
N TRP A 97 -5.89 18.50 -12.57
CA TRP A 97 -5.02 18.58 -11.39
C TRP A 97 -5.49 19.62 -10.37
N ASP A 98 -6.19 20.66 -10.78
CA ASP A 98 -6.72 21.70 -9.87
C ASP A 98 -7.69 21.10 -8.84
N ILE A 99 -8.49 20.12 -9.26
CA ILE A 99 -9.41 19.42 -8.36
C ILE A 99 -8.64 18.54 -7.38
N VAL A 100 -7.61 17.84 -7.85
CA VAL A 100 -6.82 16.89 -7.04
C VAL A 100 -5.83 17.62 -6.13
N ASN A 101 -5.28 18.74 -6.55
CA ASN A 101 -4.30 19.52 -5.78
C ASN A 101 -4.87 20.12 -4.48
N GLY A 102 -6.19 20.24 -4.37
CA GLY A 102 -6.87 20.65 -3.14
C GLY A 102 -7.01 19.55 -2.09
N THR A 103 -6.58 18.33 -2.37
CA THR A 103 -6.70 17.17 -1.50
C THR A 103 -5.35 16.65 -1.05
N ASP A 104 -5.37 15.73 -0.08
CA ASP A 104 -4.14 15.12 0.38
C ASP A 104 -3.52 14.26 -0.72
N ARG A 105 -2.21 14.35 -0.83
CA ARG A 105 -1.39 13.53 -1.73
C ARG A 105 -0.30 12.86 -0.91
N TYR A 106 0.10 11.68 -1.36
CA TYR A 106 1.15 10.91 -0.71
C TYR A 106 2.18 10.46 -1.73
N GLY A 107 3.43 10.48 -1.33
CA GLY A 107 4.53 10.12 -2.21
C GLY A 107 5.84 9.94 -1.46
N ALA A 108 6.95 10.09 -2.17
CA ALA A 108 8.29 10.00 -1.63
C ALA A 108 8.75 11.31 -0.98
N ALA A 109 9.76 11.23 -0.12
CA ALA A 109 10.39 12.40 0.52
C ALA A 109 11.30 13.20 -0.42
N THR A 110 11.85 12.52 -1.44
CA THR A 110 12.84 13.09 -2.35
C THR A 110 12.53 12.71 -3.79
N THR A 111 13.05 13.47 -4.73
CA THR A 111 13.01 13.10 -6.16
C THR A 111 13.72 11.78 -6.38
N ASP A 112 13.21 11.01 -7.35
CA ASP A 112 13.79 9.73 -7.79
C ASP A 112 13.96 8.69 -6.68
N ALA A 113 13.18 8.77 -5.60
CA ALA A 113 13.20 7.78 -4.55
C ALA A 113 12.76 6.41 -5.10
N ALA A 114 13.70 5.47 -5.13
CA ALA A 114 13.41 4.13 -5.60
C ALA A 114 12.50 3.38 -4.62
N ILE A 115 11.59 2.57 -5.17
CA ILE A 115 10.82 1.63 -4.34
C ILE A 115 11.72 0.50 -3.82
N SER A 116 11.26 -0.13 -2.73
CA SER A 116 11.80 -1.40 -2.23
C SER A 116 10.71 -2.48 -2.34
N THR A 117 11.09 -3.66 -2.85
CA THR A 117 10.20 -4.83 -2.89
C THR A 117 10.46 -5.81 -1.74
N THR A 118 11.42 -5.50 -0.87
CA THR A 118 11.83 -6.35 0.25
C THR A 118 11.53 -5.76 1.61
N ALA A 119 11.25 -4.46 1.67
CA ALA A 119 10.94 -3.75 2.92
C ALA A 119 9.92 -2.62 2.66
N PRO A 120 9.08 -2.28 3.64
CA PRO A 120 8.22 -1.11 3.55
C PRO A 120 9.04 0.17 3.36
N ILE A 121 8.52 1.08 2.57
CA ILE A 121 9.08 2.42 2.36
C ILE A 121 8.21 3.47 3.03
N LYS A 122 8.82 4.55 3.47
CA LYS A 122 8.11 5.63 4.15
C LYS A 122 7.21 6.39 3.16
N LEU A 123 6.01 6.70 3.62
CA LEU A 123 5.02 7.51 2.91
C LEU A 123 5.03 8.93 3.47
N PHE A 124 5.09 9.92 2.60
CA PHE A 124 5.08 11.33 2.97
C PHE A 124 3.82 12.01 2.45
N PRO A 125 3.08 12.70 3.32
CA PRO A 125 1.94 13.50 2.89
C PRO A 125 2.43 14.80 2.24
N ALA A 126 1.73 15.22 1.20
CA ALA A 126 1.80 16.56 0.65
C ALA A 126 0.38 17.05 0.44
N ASN A 127 -0.13 17.75 1.40
CA ASN A 127 -1.41 18.43 1.29
C ASN A 127 -1.20 19.79 0.59
N VAL A 128 -2.17 20.19 -0.17
CA VAL A 128 -2.38 21.54 -0.76
C VAL A 128 -1.23 22.11 -1.61
N ASN A 129 0.01 21.97 -1.22
CA ASN A 129 1.17 22.37 -2.01
C ASN A 129 1.96 21.13 -2.43
N ALA A 130 1.50 20.53 -3.46
CA ALA A 130 2.04 19.29 -4.05
C ALA A 130 3.55 19.30 -4.38
N SER A 131 4.23 20.39 -4.17
CA SER A 131 5.67 20.53 -4.33
C SER A 131 6.50 19.78 -3.30
N SER A 132 5.89 19.22 -2.25
CA SER A 132 6.60 18.49 -1.19
C SER A 132 6.42 16.97 -1.23
N ALA A 133 5.53 16.41 -2.06
CA ALA A 133 5.47 14.99 -2.32
C ALA A 133 6.06 14.67 -3.69
N TYR A 134 7.14 13.94 -3.68
CA TYR A 134 7.78 13.45 -4.89
C TYR A 134 7.20 12.09 -5.29
N SER A 135 7.35 11.74 -6.55
CA SER A 135 6.95 10.43 -7.05
C SER A 135 7.96 9.37 -6.66
N TRP A 136 7.47 8.17 -6.37
CA TRP A 136 8.36 7.01 -6.30
C TRP A 136 8.78 6.58 -7.70
N LYS A 137 9.97 6.03 -7.78
CA LYS A 137 10.59 5.49 -8.98
C LYS A 137 10.62 3.96 -8.90
N ALA A 138 10.06 3.28 -9.89
CA ALA A 138 10.02 1.83 -9.97
C ALA A 138 10.58 1.33 -11.31
N ALA A 139 11.07 0.10 -11.35
CA ALA A 139 11.26 -0.59 -12.63
C ALA A 139 9.87 -0.91 -13.24
N PRO A 140 9.74 -0.99 -14.57
CA PRO A 140 8.52 -1.48 -15.18
C PRO A 140 8.23 -2.91 -14.72
N GLY A 141 6.94 -3.20 -14.46
CA GLY A 141 6.55 -4.51 -13.95
C GLY A 141 5.14 -4.52 -13.40
N THR A 142 4.77 -5.63 -12.81
CA THR A 142 3.47 -5.80 -12.14
C THR A 142 3.69 -5.95 -10.64
N TYR A 143 2.97 -5.15 -9.86
CA TYR A 143 3.18 -5.05 -8.43
C TYR A 143 1.87 -5.19 -7.65
N LYS A 144 1.95 -5.79 -6.47
CA LYS A 144 0.99 -5.56 -5.39
C LYS A 144 1.48 -4.36 -4.58
N VAL A 145 0.58 -3.42 -4.31
CA VAL A 145 0.87 -2.22 -3.53
C VAL A 145 -0.05 -2.19 -2.33
N VAL A 146 0.49 -1.95 -1.15
CA VAL A 146 -0.29 -1.76 0.08
C VAL A 146 0.16 -0.45 0.72
N ALA A 147 -0.73 0.52 0.77
CA ALA A 147 -0.50 1.78 1.47
C ALA A 147 -1.16 1.73 2.85
N ASP A 148 -0.38 1.95 3.88
CA ASP A 148 -0.80 1.99 5.27
C ASP A 148 -0.64 3.43 5.79
N LEU A 149 -1.74 4.17 5.80
CA LEU A 149 -1.74 5.56 6.26
C LEU A 149 -1.63 5.67 7.77
N LYS A 150 -1.98 4.62 8.51
CA LYS A 150 -1.83 4.58 9.96
C LYS A 150 -0.37 4.57 10.38
N ASN A 151 0.45 3.80 9.67
CA ASN A 151 1.89 3.67 9.92
C ASN A 151 2.73 4.54 8.95
N MET A 152 2.08 5.29 8.06
CA MET A 152 2.72 6.14 7.05
C MET A 152 3.78 5.39 6.25
N GLN A 153 3.39 4.25 5.69
CA GLN A 153 4.28 3.38 4.91
C GLN A 153 3.58 2.76 3.71
N VAL A 154 4.37 2.39 2.72
CA VAL A 154 3.93 1.63 1.55
C VAL A 154 4.77 0.35 1.44
N THR A 155 4.09 -0.77 1.27
CA THR A 155 4.71 -2.05 0.95
C THR A 155 4.44 -2.36 -0.51
N ILE A 156 5.49 -2.69 -1.25
CA ILE A 156 5.41 -3.01 -2.68
C ILE A 156 6.07 -4.36 -2.88
N SER A 157 5.38 -5.27 -3.55
CA SER A 157 5.90 -6.59 -3.86
C SER A 157 5.68 -6.91 -5.34
N ASN A 158 6.63 -7.61 -5.95
CA ASN A 158 6.44 -8.12 -7.30
C ASN A 158 5.31 -9.15 -7.29
N THR A 159 4.33 -8.99 -8.17
CA THR A 159 3.44 -10.08 -8.50
C THR A 159 4.13 -10.83 -9.64
N SER A 160 4.88 -11.88 -9.32
CA SER A 160 5.23 -12.88 -10.32
C SER A 160 3.90 -13.49 -10.78
N GLY A 161 3.61 -13.47 -12.09
CA GLY A 161 2.30 -13.75 -12.70
C GLY A 161 1.60 -15.10 -12.41
N VAL A 162 1.68 -15.54 -11.19
CA VAL A 162 0.84 -16.56 -10.60
C VAL A 162 -0.04 -15.79 -9.60
N ASP A 163 -1.30 -15.58 -9.95
CA ASP A 163 -2.31 -15.15 -8.99
C ASP A 163 -2.22 -16.12 -7.80
N GLU A 164 -1.87 -15.58 -6.63
CA GLU A 164 -2.02 -16.32 -5.38
C GLU A 164 -3.53 -16.50 -5.21
N VAL A 165 -4.02 -17.63 -5.69
CA VAL A 165 -5.39 -18.07 -5.37
C VAL A 165 -5.34 -18.30 -3.87
N GLU A 166 -5.88 -17.36 -3.09
CA GLU A 166 -6.26 -17.66 -1.72
C GLU A 166 -7.18 -18.89 -1.81
N ALA A 167 -6.62 -20.05 -1.54
CA ALA A 167 -7.40 -21.25 -1.35
C ALA A 167 -8.29 -20.95 -0.15
N ALA A 168 -9.58 -20.69 -0.41
CA ALA A 168 -10.58 -20.77 0.63
C ALA A 168 -10.31 -22.08 1.38
N ASP A 169 -10.12 -21.97 2.69
CA ASP A 169 -9.85 -23.09 3.61
C ASP A 169 -11.15 -23.91 3.75
N GLY A 170 -11.55 -24.56 2.67
CA GLY A 170 -12.72 -25.40 2.54
C GLY A 170 -12.36 -26.61 1.72
N ASP A 171 -12.31 -27.78 2.39
CA ASP A 171 -12.29 -29.14 1.88
C ASP A 171 -11.64 -29.39 0.50
N VAL A 172 -10.39 -28.97 0.34
CA VAL A 172 -9.63 -29.32 -0.85
C VAL A 172 -9.14 -30.76 -0.69
N VAL A 173 -9.74 -31.67 -1.46
CA VAL A 173 -9.32 -33.09 -1.47
C VAL A 173 -7.85 -33.16 -1.86
N PRO A 174 -6.97 -33.72 -1.01
CA PRO A 174 -5.55 -33.80 -1.31
C PRO A 174 -5.28 -34.72 -2.50
N VAL A 175 -4.41 -34.31 -3.40
CA VAL A 175 -3.90 -35.11 -4.50
C VAL A 175 -2.50 -35.58 -4.14
N TYR A 176 -2.25 -36.86 -4.20
CA TYR A 176 -0.98 -37.48 -3.84
C TYR A 176 -0.17 -37.82 -5.07
N TYR A 177 1.13 -37.58 -5.01
CA TYR A 177 2.10 -38.00 -6.03
C TYR A 177 3.25 -38.75 -5.35
N ASN A 178 3.70 -39.81 -5.96
CA ASN A 178 4.91 -40.50 -5.50
C ASN A 178 6.17 -39.63 -5.80
N MET A 179 7.33 -40.10 -5.34
CA MET A 179 8.58 -39.37 -5.54
C MET A 179 9.04 -39.26 -7.01
N GLN A 180 8.42 -40.05 -7.92
CA GLN A 180 8.62 -39.99 -9.37
C GLN A 180 7.64 -39.03 -10.05
N GLY A 181 6.74 -38.36 -9.28
CA GLY A 181 5.74 -37.43 -9.83
C GLY A 181 4.51 -38.11 -10.41
N VAL A 182 4.32 -39.41 -10.19
CA VAL A 182 3.14 -40.14 -10.64
C VAL A 182 2.03 -40.01 -9.61
N ARG A 183 0.82 -39.62 -10.07
CA ARG A 183 -0.37 -39.50 -9.20
C ARG A 183 -0.74 -40.86 -8.61
N VAL A 184 -1.13 -40.84 -7.32
CA VAL A 184 -1.53 -42.01 -6.55
C VAL A 184 -2.90 -41.73 -5.93
N ASP A 185 -3.92 -42.46 -6.37
CA ASP A 185 -5.28 -42.19 -5.90
C ASP A 185 -5.57 -42.85 -4.51
N ASN A 186 -4.85 -43.91 -4.15
CA ASN A 186 -4.94 -44.54 -2.83
C ASN A 186 -3.53 -44.69 -2.24
N PRO A 187 -3.03 -43.68 -1.52
CA PRO A 187 -1.69 -43.73 -0.96
C PRO A 187 -1.61 -44.74 0.18
N SER A 188 -0.69 -45.71 0.06
CA SER A 188 -0.27 -46.59 1.16
C SER A 188 0.76 -45.90 2.04
N ALA A 189 1.17 -46.54 3.14
CA ALA A 189 2.23 -45.97 3.99
C ALA A 189 3.49 -45.67 3.18
N GLY A 190 3.94 -44.40 3.23
CA GLY A 190 5.06 -43.95 2.43
C GLY A 190 5.18 -42.42 2.37
N LEU A 191 6.25 -41.94 1.69
CA LEU A 191 6.51 -40.50 1.47
C LEU A 191 5.90 -40.07 0.15
N TYR A 192 5.07 -39.01 0.20
CA TYR A 192 4.38 -38.46 -0.95
C TYR A 192 4.58 -36.93 -1.06
N ILE A 193 4.46 -36.41 -2.27
CA ILE A 193 4.19 -35.03 -2.55
C ILE A 193 2.67 -34.85 -2.54
N VAL A 194 2.17 -34.02 -1.63
CA VAL A 194 0.73 -33.79 -1.45
C VAL A 194 0.40 -32.39 -1.92
N VAL A 195 -0.56 -32.30 -2.83
CA VAL A 195 -1.07 -31.04 -3.39
C VAL A 195 -2.47 -30.81 -2.82
N ARG A 196 -2.64 -29.68 -2.09
CA ARG A 196 -3.94 -29.17 -1.60
C ARG A 196 -4.14 -27.78 -2.18
N GLY A 197 -4.97 -27.66 -3.21
CA GLY A 197 -5.08 -26.41 -3.97
C GLY A 197 -3.73 -25.98 -4.53
N ASN A 198 -3.24 -24.82 -4.12
CA ASN A 198 -1.93 -24.30 -4.54
C ASN A 198 -0.76 -24.69 -3.60
N LYS A 199 -1.05 -25.37 -2.51
CA LYS A 199 -0.03 -25.75 -1.54
C LYS A 199 0.53 -27.13 -1.88
N VAL A 200 1.84 -27.23 -2.02
CA VAL A 200 2.57 -28.48 -2.24
C VAL A 200 3.44 -28.77 -1.02
N THR A 201 3.22 -29.94 -0.41
CA THR A 201 3.97 -30.38 0.78
C THR A 201 4.53 -31.77 0.60
N LYS A 202 5.58 -32.13 1.33
CA LYS A 202 6.05 -33.51 1.49
C LYS A 202 5.47 -34.07 2.77
N GLU A 203 4.72 -35.18 2.67
CA GLU A 203 4.05 -35.79 3.81
C GLU A 203 4.29 -37.29 3.86
N ILE A 204 4.35 -37.81 5.07
CA ILE A 204 4.42 -39.28 5.32
C ILE A 204 3.01 -39.75 5.63
N VAL A 205 2.44 -40.58 4.75
CA VAL A 205 1.21 -41.32 5.00
C VAL A 205 1.59 -42.53 5.85
N ARG A 206 0.86 -42.78 6.93
CA ARG A 206 1.05 -43.87 7.86
C ARG A 206 -0.06 -44.89 7.75
#